data_437ac068890a54e72a116e9aad139a78
#
_entry.id   437ac068890a54e72a116e9aad139a78
#
_cell.length_a   1.000
_cell.length_b   1.000
_cell.length_c   1.000
_cell.angle_alpha   90.00
_cell.angle_beta   90.00
_cell.angle_gamma   90.00
#
_symmetry.space_group_name_H-M   'P 1'
#
loop_
_entity.id
_entity.type
_entity.pdbx_description
1 polymer ?
#
loop_
_entity_poly.entity_id
_entity_poly.type
_entity_poly.pdbx_seq_one_letter_code
_entity_poly.pdbx_strand_id
1 'polypeptide(L)'
;PSSAASDVYKRQSPDGVDFRKDSGNFTSYDKKKAQESLDEGLKELGKDQITLRITYGTDESPMDVFATYLQNALSKLDGIKVEMVATTKQNRIYNKQKNGDFDLAVTRWGPDYGDPTTYLTIALSTNSSNYGKYTNSELDALMDKVANESDANTRWQEMIDAEKIMMDDLCYIPVFEKGTATLQNTKVKNLVIKPVGVPYTFEYVSK
;
A
#
# COMPACT_ATOMS: atom_id res chain seq x y z
N PRO A 1 -11.03 -8.70 -5.41
CA PRO A 1 -10.40 -7.70 -4.57
C PRO A 1 -9.18 -8.33 -3.91
N SER A 2 -8.03 -8.06 -4.46
CA SER A 2 -6.76 -8.47 -3.90
C SER A 2 -6.25 -7.33 -3.05
N SER A 3 -5.63 -7.61 -1.93
CA SER A 3 -4.82 -6.63 -1.26
C SER A 3 -3.59 -6.39 -2.11
N ALA A 4 -3.25 -5.13 -2.35
CA ALA A 4 -2.22 -4.73 -3.29
C ALA A 4 -0.79 -5.18 -2.91
N ALA A 5 -0.57 -5.64 -1.69
CA ALA A 5 0.77 -5.99 -1.23
C ALA A 5 1.32 -7.30 -1.80
N SER A 6 0.48 -8.16 -2.33
CA SER A 6 0.83 -9.56 -2.51
C SER A 6 1.01 -10.05 -3.93
N ASP A 7 0.31 -9.50 -4.91
CA ASP A 7 0.43 -10.01 -6.29
C ASP A 7 1.68 -9.46 -7.01
N VAL A 8 2.31 -8.42 -6.49
CA VAL A 8 3.57 -7.88 -7.00
C VAL A 8 4.76 -8.79 -6.69
N TYR A 9 4.63 -9.63 -5.68
CA TYR A 9 5.67 -10.55 -5.26
C TYR A 9 5.27 -11.97 -5.52
N LYS A 10 5.64 -12.46 -6.65
CA LYS A 10 5.82 -13.90 -6.86
C LYS A 10 7.10 -14.39 -6.15
N ARG A 11 7.40 -13.89 -4.94
CA ARG A 11 8.42 -14.52 -4.14
C ARG A 11 7.79 -15.63 -3.35
N GLN A 12 8.33 -16.78 -3.55
CA GLN A 12 7.88 -18.01 -2.96
C GLN A 12 8.61 -18.23 -1.63
N SER A 13 7.89 -18.81 -0.68
CA SER A 13 8.49 -19.36 0.52
C SER A 13 9.60 -20.35 0.14
N PRO A 14 10.44 -20.82 1.08
CA PRO A 14 11.37 -21.90 0.83
C PRO A 14 10.71 -23.13 0.20
N ASP A 15 9.42 -23.37 0.49
CA ASP A 15 8.62 -24.47 -0.06
C ASP A 15 7.90 -24.14 -1.38
N GLY A 16 8.15 -22.96 -1.94
CA GLY A 16 7.60 -22.54 -3.22
C GLY A 16 6.19 -21.96 -3.18
N VAL A 17 5.67 -21.61 -1.99
CA VAL A 17 4.35 -20.97 -1.84
C VAL A 17 4.47 -19.45 -2.03
N ASP A 18 3.51 -18.87 -2.72
CA ASP A 18 3.42 -17.42 -2.93
C ASP A 18 3.06 -16.71 -1.61
N PHE A 19 3.70 -15.57 -1.33
CA PHE A 19 3.51 -14.83 -0.07
C PHE A 19 2.05 -14.51 0.20
N ARG A 20 1.31 -14.10 -0.84
CA ARG A 20 -0.11 -13.81 -0.72
C ARG A 20 -0.96 -15.00 -0.30
N LYS A 21 -0.62 -16.18 -0.78
CA LYS A 21 -1.34 -17.40 -0.42
C LYS A 21 -1.13 -17.77 1.03
N ASP A 22 0.10 -17.57 1.53
CA ASP A 22 0.43 -17.88 2.91
C ASP A 22 -0.08 -16.84 3.90
N SER A 23 0.05 -15.54 3.58
CA SER A 23 -0.38 -14.47 4.48
C SER A 23 -1.91 -14.36 4.58
N GLY A 24 -2.64 -14.83 3.57
CA GLY A 24 -4.10 -14.82 3.58
C GLY A 24 -4.71 -13.48 3.16
N ASN A 25 -6.01 -13.31 3.39
CA ASN A 25 -6.75 -12.10 3.01
C ASN A 25 -7.18 -11.31 4.26
N PHE A 26 -6.60 -10.15 4.45
CA PHE A 26 -6.89 -9.27 5.59
C PHE A 26 -8.04 -8.30 5.36
N THR A 27 -8.49 -8.13 4.11
CA THR A 27 -9.51 -7.14 3.77
C THR A 27 -10.74 -7.80 3.16
N SER A 28 -11.92 -7.37 3.59
CA SER A 28 -13.19 -7.78 3.00
C SER A 28 -14.12 -6.57 2.87
N TYR A 29 -14.95 -6.56 1.83
CA TYR A 29 -15.97 -5.53 1.71
C TYR A 29 -17.20 -5.91 2.54
N ASP A 30 -17.48 -5.11 3.57
CA ASP A 30 -18.67 -5.24 4.39
C ASP A 30 -19.16 -3.84 4.78
N LYS A 31 -20.19 -3.34 4.05
CA LYS A 31 -20.74 -2.01 4.31
C LYS A 31 -21.37 -1.90 5.71
N LYS A 32 -21.98 -2.98 6.19
CA LYS A 32 -22.64 -2.97 7.49
C LYS A 32 -21.61 -2.83 8.62
N LYS A 33 -20.56 -3.64 8.59
CA LYS A 33 -19.46 -3.51 9.55
C LYS A 33 -18.76 -2.15 9.47
N ALA A 34 -18.59 -1.62 8.26
CA ALA A 34 -18.00 -0.29 8.09
C ALA A 34 -18.83 0.80 8.76
N GLN A 35 -20.17 0.73 8.66
CA GLN A 35 -21.06 1.66 9.36
C GLN A 35 -21.02 1.46 10.88
N GLU A 36 -21.06 0.22 11.35
CA GLU A 36 -20.98 -0.10 12.77
C GLU A 36 -19.68 0.44 13.40
N SER A 37 -18.54 0.22 12.75
CA SER A 37 -17.25 0.76 13.21
C SER A 37 -17.20 2.29 13.19
N LEU A 38 -17.81 2.93 12.19
CA LEU A 38 -17.90 4.39 12.13
C LEU A 38 -18.77 4.93 13.28
N ASP A 39 -19.90 4.31 13.54
CA ASP A 39 -20.82 4.73 14.62
C ASP A 39 -20.13 4.62 15.99
N GLU A 40 -19.36 3.56 16.21
CA GLU A 40 -18.53 3.40 17.42
C GLU A 40 -17.47 4.51 17.53
N GLY A 41 -16.73 4.75 16.47
CA GLY A 41 -15.70 5.81 16.43
C GLY A 41 -16.29 7.21 16.62
N LEU A 42 -17.44 7.52 16.02
CA LEU A 42 -18.12 8.79 16.24
C LEU A 42 -18.56 8.95 17.68
N LYS A 43 -19.07 7.89 18.31
CA LYS A 43 -19.47 7.88 19.72
C LYS A 43 -18.26 8.11 20.64
N GLU A 44 -17.14 7.48 20.38
CA GLU A 44 -15.88 7.68 21.13
C GLU A 44 -15.39 9.12 21.03
N LEU A 45 -15.51 9.72 19.83
CA LEU A 45 -15.12 11.12 19.59
C LEU A 45 -16.15 12.14 20.13
N GLY A 46 -17.34 11.70 20.54
CA GLY A 46 -18.43 12.59 20.93
C GLY A 46 -18.94 13.47 19.78
N LYS A 47 -18.97 12.93 18.55
CA LYS A 47 -19.35 13.64 17.33
C LYS A 47 -20.46 12.89 16.59
N ASP A 48 -21.32 13.66 15.92
CA ASP A 48 -22.32 13.09 15.03
C ASP A 48 -21.79 12.93 13.58
N GLN A 49 -20.72 13.63 13.24
CA GLN A 49 -20.13 13.61 11.91
C GLN A 49 -18.63 13.95 11.94
N ILE A 50 -17.87 13.35 11.03
CA ILE A 50 -16.49 13.73 10.72
C ILE A 50 -16.34 14.14 9.26
N THR A 51 -15.35 14.99 8.99
CA THR A 51 -14.92 15.32 7.63
C THR A 51 -13.57 14.66 7.36
N LEU A 52 -13.48 13.87 6.29
CA LEU A 52 -12.24 13.25 5.83
C LEU A 52 -11.75 13.92 4.56
N ARG A 53 -10.53 14.44 4.58
CA ARG A 53 -9.86 15.03 3.42
C ARG A 53 -9.09 13.94 2.66
N ILE A 54 -9.47 13.67 1.43
CA ILE A 54 -8.76 12.75 0.53
C ILE A 54 -7.81 13.54 -0.35
N THR A 55 -6.52 13.43 -0.08
CA THR A 55 -5.46 14.08 -0.87
C THR A 55 -4.95 13.16 -1.97
N TYR A 56 -4.91 13.64 -3.21
CA TYR A 56 -4.48 12.84 -4.36
C TYR A 56 -3.75 13.67 -5.42
N GLY A 57 -2.93 13.00 -6.25
CA GLY A 57 -2.22 13.60 -7.37
C GLY A 57 -3.05 13.61 -8.65
N THR A 58 -3.22 14.77 -9.26
CA THR A 58 -3.95 14.93 -10.55
C THR A 58 -3.10 14.52 -11.76
N ASP A 59 -1.79 14.47 -11.59
CA ASP A 59 -0.78 14.06 -12.57
C ASP A 59 -0.34 12.59 -12.43
N GLU A 60 -1.08 11.81 -11.66
CA GLU A 60 -0.81 10.41 -11.37
C GLU A 60 -1.98 9.50 -11.78
N SER A 61 -2.21 9.32 -13.08
CA SER A 61 -3.28 8.40 -13.53
C SER A 61 -3.07 6.97 -13.00
N PRO A 62 -4.12 6.29 -12.48
CA PRO A 62 -5.55 6.68 -12.39
C PRO A 62 -5.97 7.19 -10.99
N MET A 63 -5.11 7.93 -10.27
CA MET A 63 -5.35 8.30 -8.86
C MET A 63 -6.57 9.22 -8.67
N ASP A 64 -6.87 10.08 -9.62
CA ASP A 64 -8.06 10.93 -9.64
C ASP A 64 -9.36 10.11 -9.73
N VAL A 65 -9.37 9.11 -10.62
CA VAL A 65 -10.51 8.18 -10.76
C VAL A 65 -10.72 7.40 -9.48
N PHE A 66 -9.62 6.91 -8.89
CA PHE A 66 -9.67 6.15 -7.65
C PHE A 66 -10.12 7.01 -6.46
N ALA A 67 -9.61 8.24 -6.34
CA ALA A 67 -10.03 9.17 -5.29
C ALA A 67 -11.54 9.49 -5.39
N THR A 68 -12.07 9.67 -6.61
CA THR A 68 -13.49 9.84 -6.86
C THR A 68 -14.30 8.59 -6.46
N TYR A 69 -13.78 7.41 -6.75
CA TYR A 69 -14.41 6.16 -6.31
C TYR A 69 -14.49 6.06 -4.78
N LEU A 70 -13.39 6.39 -4.08
CA LEU A 70 -13.34 6.42 -2.62
C LEU A 70 -14.35 7.42 -2.05
N GLN A 71 -14.40 8.65 -2.59
CA GLN A 71 -15.38 9.65 -2.17
C GLN A 71 -16.79 9.08 -2.26
N ASN A 72 -17.14 8.51 -3.42
CA ASN A 72 -18.47 7.93 -3.64
C ASN A 72 -18.77 6.73 -2.72
N ALA A 73 -17.77 5.94 -2.38
CA ALA A 73 -17.92 4.79 -1.49
C ALA A 73 -18.14 5.23 -0.04
N LEU A 74 -17.29 6.13 0.46
CA LEU A 74 -17.36 6.64 1.84
C LEU A 74 -18.60 7.51 2.07
N SER A 75 -19.03 8.30 1.08
CA SER A 75 -20.23 9.13 1.19
C SER A 75 -21.55 8.33 1.27
N LYS A 76 -21.49 7.00 1.17
CA LYS A 76 -22.64 6.12 1.43
C LYS A 76 -22.76 5.70 2.89
N LEU A 77 -21.82 6.09 3.72
CA LEU A 77 -21.87 5.88 5.17
C LEU A 77 -22.44 7.13 5.83
N ASP A 78 -23.31 6.93 6.80
CA ASP A 78 -23.87 8.03 7.57
C ASP A 78 -22.83 8.54 8.58
N GLY A 79 -22.69 9.86 8.70
CA GLY A 79 -21.71 10.46 9.62
C GLY A 79 -20.33 10.77 9.02
N ILE A 80 -20.12 10.55 7.71
CA ILE A 80 -18.90 10.98 7.00
C ILE A 80 -19.21 12.03 5.94
N LYS A 81 -18.47 13.14 5.98
CA LYS A 81 -18.33 14.08 4.88
C LYS A 81 -16.94 13.89 4.25
N VAL A 82 -16.88 13.82 2.94
CA VAL A 82 -15.59 13.66 2.21
C VAL A 82 -15.24 14.95 1.46
N GLU A 83 -14.06 15.46 1.71
CA GLU A 83 -13.47 16.60 0.99
C GLU A 83 -12.32 16.13 0.11
N MET A 84 -12.35 16.53 -1.16
CA MET A 84 -11.35 16.18 -2.15
C MET A 84 -10.25 17.26 -2.21
N VAL A 85 -9.00 16.86 -1.96
CA VAL A 85 -7.83 17.75 -2.02
C VAL A 85 -6.97 17.37 -3.22
N ALA A 86 -7.31 17.94 -4.36
CA ALA A 86 -6.57 17.74 -5.62
C ALA A 86 -5.26 18.52 -5.62
N THR A 87 -4.16 17.87 -5.99
CA THR A 87 -2.85 18.53 -6.07
C THR A 87 -1.93 17.79 -7.07
N THR A 88 -0.71 18.25 -7.27
CA THR A 88 0.29 17.49 -8.03
C THR A 88 0.95 16.42 -7.15
N LYS A 89 1.52 15.38 -7.76
CA LYS A 89 2.29 14.34 -7.07
C LYS A 89 3.36 14.94 -6.17
N GLN A 90 4.13 15.89 -6.70
CA GLN A 90 5.20 16.52 -5.96
C GLN A 90 4.68 17.25 -4.72
N ASN A 91 3.63 18.06 -4.87
CA ASN A 91 3.04 18.79 -3.76
C ASN A 91 2.39 17.84 -2.73
N ARG A 92 1.73 16.78 -3.20
CA ARG A 92 1.17 15.73 -2.34
C ARG A 92 2.25 15.13 -1.44
N ILE A 93 3.38 14.73 -1.99
CA ILE A 93 4.45 14.07 -1.23
C ILE A 93 5.17 15.09 -0.33
N TYR A 94 5.68 16.18 -0.90
CA TYR A 94 6.63 17.05 -0.19
C TYR A 94 5.97 18.08 0.72
N ASN A 95 4.76 18.51 0.41
CA ASN A 95 4.10 19.57 1.20
C ASN A 95 2.91 19.03 2.01
N LYS A 96 2.18 18.01 1.51
CA LYS A 96 1.04 17.44 2.24
C LYS A 96 1.46 16.29 3.13
N GLN A 97 1.93 15.20 2.56
CA GLN A 97 2.25 13.99 3.31
C GLN A 97 3.40 14.19 4.30
N LYS A 98 4.53 14.79 3.90
CA LYS A 98 5.66 15.05 4.81
C LYS A 98 5.30 15.95 6.00
N ASN A 99 4.35 16.85 5.82
CA ASN A 99 3.91 17.76 6.89
C ASN A 99 2.70 17.22 7.66
N GLY A 100 2.16 16.05 7.32
CA GLY A 100 0.97 15.50 7.96
C GLY A 100 -0.33 16.27 7.63
N ASP A 101 -0.36 17.05 6.54
CA ASP A 101 -1.53 17.81 6.11
C ASP A 101 -2.43 16.96 5.20
N PHE A 102 -2.96 15.89 5.73
CA PHE A 102 -3.94 15.01 5.09
C PHE A 102 -4.63 14.15 6.15
N ASP A 103 -5.83 13.66 5.86
CA ASP A 103 -6.48 12.62 6.64
C ASP A 103 -6.30 11.28 5.93
N LEU A 104 -6.60 11.23 4.63
CA LEU A 104 -6.27 10.11 3.74
C LEU A 104 -5.46 10.62 2.55
N ALA A 105 -4.42 9.89 2.18
CA ALA A 105 -3.63 10.19 0.99
C ALA A 105 -3.65 9.01 0.01
N VAL A 106 -4.12 9.26 -1.21
CA VAL A 106 -4.04 8.27 -2.28
C VAL A 106 -2.62 8.26 -2.82
N THR A 107 -1.94 7.16 -2.62
CA THR A 107 -0.53 6.99 -3.01
C THR A 107 -0.31 5.61 -3.62
N ARG A 108 0.90 5.35 -4.10
CA ARG A 108 1.32 4.04 -4.57
C ARG A 108 2.75 3.78 -4.16
N TRP A 109 3.07 2.52 -3.98
CA TRP A 109 4.43 2.04 -3.79
C TRP A 109 4.76 1.03 -4.88
N GLY A 110 5.94 1.13 -5.44
CA GLY A 110 6.49 0.12 -6.35
C GLY A 110 7.62 -0.61 -5.65
N PRO A 111 7.75 -1.92 -5.87
CA PRO A 111 8.81 -2.68 -5.22
C PRO A 111 10.18 -2.29 -5.77
N ASP A 112 11.12 -1.99 -4.89
CA ASP A 112 12.50 -1.71 -5.27
C ASP A 112 13.29 -3.00 -5.50
N TYR A 113 12.90 -4.08 -4.83
CA TYR A 113 13.51 -5.41 -4.91
C TYR A 113 12.49 -6.52 -4.66
N GLY A 114 12.83 -7.76 -5.02
CA GLY A 114 11.94 -8.91 -4.95
C GLY A 114 11.89 -9.56 -3.56
N ASP A 115 11.49 -8.84 -2.53
CA ASP A 115 11.28 -9.35 -1.16
C ASP A 115 10.11 -8.61 -0.51
N PRO A 116 9.22 -9.26 0.28
CA PRO A 116 8.09 -8.59 0.95
C PRO A 116 8.49 -7.40 1.81
N THR A 117 9.72 -7.40 2.35
CA THR A 117 10.21 -6.31 3.17
C THR A 117 10.21 -4.95 2.50
N THR A 118 10.22 -4.87 1.15
CA THR A 118 10.11 -3.59 0.42
C THR A 118 8.78 -2.86 0.70
N TYR A 119 7.74 -3.59 1.11
CA TYR A 119 6.46 -3.00 1.55
C TYR A 119 6.36 -2.91 3.06
N LEU A 120 6.83 -3.92 3.79
CA LEU A 120 6.72 -3.96 5.23
C LEU A 120 7.52 -2.84 5.90
N THR A 121 8.71 -2.53 5.36
CA THR A 121 9.59 -1.50 5.92
C THR A 121 9.06 -0.07 5.78
N ILE A 122 8.10 0.21 4.88
CA ILE A 122 7.55 1.57 4.74
C ILE A 122 6.74 2.02 5.97
N ALA A 123 6.28 1.07 6.79
CA ALA A 123 5.53 1.34 8.01
C ALA A 123 6.40 1.53 9.26
N LEU A 124 7.71 1.25 9.17
CA LEU A 124 8.60 1.40 10.32
C LEU A 124 8.67 2.84 10.82
N SER A 125 8.73 3.01 12.12
CA SER A 125 8.81 4.33 12.77
C SER A 125 9.99 5.17 12.29
N THR A 126 11.07 4.51 11.88
CA THR A 126 12.31 5.14 11.39
C THR A 126 12.32 5.37 9.89
N ASN A 127 11.34 4.86 9.14
CA ASN A 127 11.33 4.97 7.68
C ASN A 127 10.89 6.37 7.22
N SER A 128 11.71 7.00 6.38
CA SER A 128 11.45 8.34 5.84
C SER A 128 10.21 8.43 4.94
N SER A 129 9.67 7.31 4.47
CA SER A 129 8.43 7.21 3.69
C SER A 129 7.20 6.95 4.55
N ASN A 130 7.36 6.82 5.87
CA ASN A 130 6.26 6.71 6.82
C ASN A 130 5.62 8.09 7.07
N TYR A 131 4.91 8.59 6.06
CA TYR A 131 4.30 9.94 6.14
C TYR A 131 3.11 10.01 7.10
N GLY A 132 2.48 8.89 7.41
CA GLY A 132 1.42 8.78 8.41
C GLY A 132 1.93 8.90 9.85
N LYS A 133 3.26 8.89 10.04
CA LYS A 133 3.92 8.88 11.36
C LYS A 133 3.41 7.75 12.25
N TYR A 134 3.08 6.64 11.63
CA TYR A 134 2.70 5.43 12.35
C TYR A 134 3.87 4.95 13.19
N THR A 135 3.56 4.51 14.41
CA THR A 135 4.55 3.95 15.34
C THR A 135 3.96 2.71 16.00
N ASN A 136 4.66 1.61 15.86
CA ASN A 136 4.32 0.37 16.56
C ASN A 136 5.63 -0.33 16.91
N SER A 137 5.96 -0.40 18.19
CA SER A 137 7.22 -0.97 18.67
C SER A 137 7.31 -2.48 18.45
N GLU A 138 6.18 -3.18 18.37
CA GLU A 138 6.15 -4.60 18.07
C GLU A 138 6.53 -4.84 16.60
N LEU A 139 5.98 -4.05 15.66
CA LEU A 139 6.36 -4.08 14.26
C LEU A 139 7.84 -3.75 14.06
N ASP A 140 8.32 -2.67 14.68
CA ASP A 140 9.73 -2.27 14.58
C ASP A 140 10.66 -3.40 15.05
N ALA A 141 10.37 -3.98 16.24
CA ALA A 141 11.17 -5.09 16.79
C ALA A 141 11.08 -6.37 15.94
N LEU A 142 9.91 -6.66 15.38
CA LEU A 142 9.72 -7.81 14.51
C LEU A 142 10.51 -7.66 13.20
N MET A 143 10.49 -6.48 12.61
CA MET A 143 11.25 -6.21 11.37
C MET A 143 12.77 -6.20 11.61
N ASP A 144 13.24 -5.85 12.80
CA ASP A 144 14.64 -6.02 13.20
C ASP A 144 15.03 -7.50 13.27
N LYS A 145 14.13 -8.38 13.73
CA LYS A 145 14.33 -9.85 13.67
C LYS A 145 14.39 -10.32 12.23
N VAL A 146 13.40 -9.96 11.40
CA VAL A 146 13.36 -10.30 9.96
C VAL A 146 14.67 -9.95 9.25
N ALA A 147 15.28 -8.81 9.61
CA ALA A 147 16.54 -8.35 8.99
C ALA A 147 17.74 -9.22 9.38
N ASN A 148 17.72 -9.86 10.55
CA ASN A 148 18.83 -10.64 11.10
C ASN A 148 18.58 -12.16 11.08
N GLU A 149 17.37 -12.62 10.72
CA GLU A 149 17.01 -14.03 10.72
C GLU A 149 17.65 -14.77 9.52
N SER A 150 18.38 -15.83 9.82
CA SER A 150 19.06 -16.67 8.84
C SER A 150 18.24 -17.89 8.41
N ASP A 151 17.33 -18.36 9.26
CA ASP A 151 16.41 -19.43 8.89
C ASP A 151 15.30 -18.88 7.99
N ALA A 152 15.23 -19.39 6.77
CA ALA A 152 14.33 -18.86 5.76
C ALA A 152 12.85 -19.06 6.08
N ASN A 153 12.48 -20.14 6.78
CA ASN A 153 11.09 -20.39 7.16
C ASN A 153 10.66 -19.50 8.31
N THR A 154 11.51 -19.34 9.32
CA THR A 154 11.28 -18.42 10.44
C THR A 154 11.14 -16.98 9.92
N ARG A 155 12.06 -16.53 9.06
CA ARG A 155 12.00 -15.21 8.45
C ARG A 155 10.72 -14.99 7.64
N TRP A 156 10.28 -16.03 6.91
CA TRP A 156 9.06 -15.97 6.15
C TRP A 156 7.83 -15.77 7.04
N GLN A 157 7.72 -16.53 8.13
CA GLN A 157 6.63 -16.39 9.09
C GLN A 157 6.65 -15.03 9.77
N GLU A 158 7.81 -14.54 10.18
CA GLU A 158 7.95 -13.19 10.77
C GLU A 158 7.49 -12.07 9.82
N MET A 159 7.72 -12.20 8.51
CA MET A 159 7.18 -11.25 7.53
C MET A 159 5.64 -11.30 7.43
N ILE A 160 5.05 -12.50 7.52
CA ILE A 160 3.59 -12.67 7.57
C ILE A 160 3.01 -12.02 8.83
N ASP A 161 3.65 -12.23 9.97
CA ASP A 161 3.22 -11.65 11.24
C ASP A 161 3.34 -10.11 11.21
N ALA A 162 4.38 -9.57 10.57
CA ALA A 162 4.55 -8.14 10.36
C ALA A 162 3.45 -7.55 9.45
N GLU A 163 3.10 -8.22 8.35
CA GLU A 163 1.98 -7.80 7.50
C GLU A 163 0.68 -7.78 8.29
N LYS A 164 0.46 -8.80 9.13
CA LYS A 164 -0.73 -8.86 9.96
C LYS A 164 -0.85 -7.66 10.90
N ILE A 165 0.20 -7.29 11.60
CA ILE A 165 0.22 -6.08 12.47
C ILE A 165 -0.14 -4.83 11.65
N MET A 166 0.48 -4.64 10.49
CA MET A 166 0.21 -3.49 9.61
C MET A 166 -1.25 -3.43 9.16
N MET A 167 -1.86 -4.58 8.89
CA MET A 167 -3.23 -4.68 8.41
C MET A 167 -4.26 -4.55 9.54
N ASP A 168 -3.96 -5.06 10.73
CA ASP A 168 -4.81 -4.91 11.92
C ASP A 168 -4.85 -3.43 12.36
N ASP A 169 -3.73 -2.71 12.28
CA ASP A 169 -3.62 -1.30 12.61
C ASP A 169 -4.05 -0.35 11.47
N LEU A 170 -4.25 -0.88 10.27
CA LEU A 170 -4.62 -0.14 9.06
C LEU A 170 -3.72 1.08 8.77
N CYS A 171 -2.43 1.02 9.11
CA CYS A 171 -1.49 2.08 8.83
C CYS A 171 -1.34 2.37 7.32
N TYR A 172 -1.57 1.35 6.50
CA TYR A 172 -1.77 1.43 5.05
C TYR A 172 -3.00 0.62 4.64
N ILE A 173 -3.78 1.15 3.73
CA ILE A 173 -4.97 0.50 3.20
C ILE A 173 -4.68 0.07 1.76
N PRO A 174 -4.35 -1.21 1.51
CA PRO A 174 -4.12 -1.71 0.16
C PRO A 174 -5.43 -1.75 -0.63
N VAL A 175 -5.42 -1.28 -1.86
CA VAL A 175 -6.64 -1.12 -2.66
C VAL A 175 -6.61 -1.89 -3.97
N PHE A 176 -5.57 -1.68 -4.78
CA PHE A 176 -5.42 -2.38 -6.05
C PHE A 176 -3.97 -2.39 -6.52
N GLU A 177 -3.67 -3.33 -7.39
CA GLU A 177 -2.41 -3.39 -8.12
C GLU A 177 -2.55 -2.79 -9.50
N LYS A 178 -1.53 -2.02 -9.88
CA LYS A 178 -1.46 -1.48 -11.23
C LYS A 178 -0.83 -2.49 -12.17
N GLY A 179 -1.63 -3.09 -13.04
CA GLY A 179 -1.12 -3.87 -14.16
C GLY A 179 -0.40 -2.98 -15.19
N THR A 180 0.59 -3.54 -15.87
CA THR A 180 1.30 -2.90 -16.98
C THR A 180 1.24 -3.79 -18.20
N ALA A 181 0.83 -3.22 -19.33
CA ALA A 181 0.93 -3.86 -20.64
C ALA A 181 2.06 -3.20 -21.45
N THR A 182 2.95 -4.00 -22.00
CA THR A 182 4.06 -3.52 -22.82
C THR A 182 3.87 -3.96 -24.26
N LEU A 183 3.85 -3.00 -25.19
CA LEU A 183 3.88 -3.26 -26.62
C LEU A 183 5.33 -3.13 -27.12
N GLN A 184 5.88 -4.21 -27.63
CA GLN A 184 7.23 -4.24 -28.17
C GLN A 184 7.19 -4.46 -29.67
N ASN A 185 7.90 -3.64 -30.45
CA ASN A 185 8.09 -3.87 -31.85
C ASN A 185 8.86 -5.20 -32.07
N THR A 186 8.39 -6.06 -32.95
CA THR A 186 8.96 -7.39 -33.20
C THR A 186 10.41 -7.38 -33.70
N LYS A 187 10.88 -6.24 -34.24
CA LYS A 187 12.27 -6.04 -34.66
C LYS A 187 13.20 -5.76 -33.47
N VAL A 188 12.68 -5.30 -32.33
CA VAL A 188 13.48 -5.08 -31.13
C VAL A 188 13.74 -6.41 -30.45
N LYS A 189 15.02 -6.74 -30.26
CA LYS A 189 15.47 -7.98 -29.61
C LYS A 189 16.18 -7.65 -28.30
N ASN A 190 16.26 -8.63 -27.43
CA ASN A 190 17.02 -8.58 -26.17
C ASN A 190 16.59 -7.46 -25.19
N LEU A 191 15.37 -6.93 -25.31
CA LEU A 191 14.82 -6.07 -24.26
C LEU A 191 14.51 -6.94 -23.04
N VAL A 192 15.13 -6.62 -21.91
CA VAL A 192 14.84 -7.28 -20.63
C VAL A 192 13.84 -6.43 -19.86
N ILE A 193 12.70 -7.03 -19.52
CA ILE A 193 11.65 -6.42 -18.69
C ILE A 193 11.72 -7.07 -17.32
N LYS A 194 11.84 -6.23 -16.28
CA LYS A 194 11.94 -6.67 -14.89
C LYS A 194 10.65 -6.34 -14.13
N PRO A 195 10.17 -7.23 -13.28
CA PRO A 195 8.96 -6.97 -12.49
C PRO A 195 9.19 -6.03 -11.30
N VAL A 196 10.45 -5.82 -10.90
CA VAL A 196 10.84 -5.01 -9.74
C VAL A 196 12.02 -4.11 -10.07
N GLY A 197 12.14 -2.99 -9.37
CA GLY A 197 13.20 -2.01 -9.57
C GLY A 197 13.07 -1.27 -10.91
N VAL A 198 14.19 -1.11 -11.60
CA VAL A 198 14.18 -0.47 -12.94
C VAL A 198 13.54 -1.41 -13.95
N PRO A 199 12.40 -1.03 -14.57
CA PRO A 199 11.57 -1.96 -15.33
C PRO A 199 12.19 -2.44 -16.64
N TYR A 200 13.11 -1.67 -17.23
CA TYR A 200 13.70 -1.99 -18.53
C TYR A 200 15.20 -1.94 -18.49
N THR A 201 15.87 -2.93 -19.10
CA THR A 201 17.31 -2.93 -19.34
C THR A 201 17.55 -2.96 -20.85
N PHE A 202 18.26 -1.95 -21.36
CA PHE A 202 18.52 -1.75 -22.78
C PHE A 202 19.94 -2.12 -23.21
N GLU A 203 20.78 -2.59 -22.30
CA GLU A 203 22.20 -2.87 -22.52
C GLU A 203 22.47 -3.79 -23.72
N TYR A 204 21.60 -4.79 -23.93
CA TYR A 204 21.77 -5.77 -25.01
C TYR A 204 20.74 -5.61 -26.12
N VAL A 205 19.99 -4.51 -26.14
CA VAL A 205 18.95 -4.28 -27.13
C VAL A 205 19.58 -4.13 -28.51
N SER A 206 19.01 -4.84 -29.47
CA SER A 206 19.37 -4.77 -30.90
C SER A 206 18.12 -4.67 -31.77
N LYS A 207 18.34 -4.27 -33.03
CA LYS A 207 17.26 -4.05 -34.00
C LYS A 207 17.52 -4.82 -35.29
#